data_823b677d1b4d6c150d07f6afcb6dd065
#
_entry.id   823b677d1b4d6c150d07f6afcb6dd065
#
_cell.length_a   1.000
_cell.length_b   1.000
_cell.length_c   1.000
_cell.angle_alpha   90.00
_cell.angle_beta   90.00
_cell.angle_gamma   90.00
#
_symmetry.space_group_name_H-M   'P 1'
#
loop_
_entity.id
_entity.type
_entity.pdbx_description
1 polymer ?
#
loop_
_entity_poly.entity_id
_entity_poly.type
_entity_poly.pdbx_seq_one_letter_code
_entity_poly.pdbx_strand_id
1 'polypeptide(L)'
;MNFKRLFAYSIIFLFLNSIYAQETKTLSVEDAVSLAKENNVSVQSAQITLGAAKRAHAHSWNSISPTASVGATASVPVDALSDNDSNYTASYGINATVSLNLSANLYTTMNSARIAYESGKLTFDQAVKSVELSVRQAFYGLLYEKENITLQERNLEIAKTQYNNNLAKYNQGRLSEIDVLSAEVNYKSKIPTVESARTTYQNDLDSFKQTLGLMIDDKIELKGSLDELINLNSIELDVTKLQSPAVQQLEYKVQSAKNAVLDKRFSAFSPSISATFKWADSSWYAGYDGTAPDPSKSASLSLSASIPLDGVLPWSSRNDAIDSAKDTVKELELQLDNEKKNFKRTVDSSLRSIKQSQEAIKYKQANVKLAQRTYDMTSEAYNRGTKDLLTLQNANTSLLNAEVSLKSEVLTLIKTILNLENTAGIPFGTLGDK
;
A
#
# COMPACT_ATOMS: atom_id res chain seq x y z
N MET A 1 42.35 46.64 8.31
CA MET A 1 41.20 46.18 9.13
C MET A 1 41.25 44.65 9.16
N ASN A 2 41.33 44.08 10.35
CA ASN A 2 41.97 42.80 10.67
C ASN A 2 41.30 41.54 10.09
N PHE A 3 41.95 40.91 9.13
CA PHE A 3 41.63 39.58 8.55
C PHE A 3 41.79 38.41 9.56
N LYS A 4 42.36 38.64 10.73
CA LYS A 4 42.57 37.63 11.79
C LYS A 4 41.35 37.37 12.69
N ARG A 5 40.28 38.18 12.62
CA ARG A 5 39.08 38.00 13.44
C ARG A 5 37.96 37.20 12.72
N LEU A 6 38.00 37.06 11.39
CA LEU A 6 37.08 36.26 10.62
C LEU A 6 37.37 34.74 10.64
N PHE A 7 38.65 34.39 10.89
CA PHE A 7 39.07 32.98 10.94
C PHE A 7 38.78 32.30 12.28
N ALA A 8 38.60 33.08 13.37
CA ALA A 8 38.27 32.53 14.69
C ALA A 8 36.78 32.17 14.87
N TYR A 9 35.88 32.80 14.12
CA TYR A 9 34.44 32.46 14.16
C TYR A 9 34.07 31.29 13.24
N SER A 10 34.89 30.95 12.25
CA SER A 10 34.66 29.82 11.35
C SER A 10 35.04 28.46 11.97
N ILE A 11 35.89 28.45 13.00
CA ILE A 11 36.32 27.20 13.67
C ILE A 11 35.40 26.82 14.83
N ILE A 12 34.64 27.75 15.40
CA ILE A 12 33.67 27.46 16.49
C ILE A 12 32.36 26.91 15.94
N PHE A 13 32.04 27.11 14.66
CA PHE A 13 30.83 26.55 14.04
C PHE A 13 30.98 25.09 13.55
N LEU A 14 32.17 24.51 13.62
CA LEU A 14 32.49 23.16 13.16
C LEU A 14 32.55 22.10 14.27
N PHE A 15 32.29 22.46 15.53
CA PHE A 15 32.34 21.53 16.67
C PHE A 15 31.01 21.39 17.45
N LEU A 16 29.90 21.90 16.90
CA LEU A 16 28.56 21.56 17.40
C LEU A 16 27.91 20.47 16.50
N ASN A 17 28.69 19.47 16.11
CA ASN A 17 28.12 18.17 15.89
C ASN A 17 27.81 17.62 17.29
N SER A 18 26.65 17.99 17.80
CA SER A 18 26.00 17.31 18.91
C SER A 18 26.08 15.82 18.61
N ILE A 19 26.82 15.09 19.40
CA ILE A 19 26.60 13.65 19.57
C ILE A 19 25.16 13.58 20.07
N TYR A 20 24.20 13.49 19.16
CA TYR A 20 22.87 12.99 19.49
C TYR A 20 23.12 11.57 19.96
N ALA A 21 23.23 11.39 21.26
CA ALA A 21 22.98 10.09 21.86
C ALA A 21 21.64 9.66 21.27
N GLN A 22 21.66 8.68 20.39
CA GLN A 22 20.49 8.19 19.68
C GLN A 22 19.61 7.55 20.76
N GLU A 23 18.67 8.35 21.28
CA GLU A 23 17.76 7.95 22.35
C GLU A 23 16.92 6.81 21.83
N THR A 24 16.93 5.67 22.49
CA THR A 24 16.13 4.52 22.09
C THR A 24 14.65 4.90 22.23
N LYS A 25 13.97 5.05 21.10
CA LYS A 25 12.58 5.44 21.05
C LYS A 25 11.70 4.22 21.33
N THR A 26 11.02 4.22 22.46
CA THR A 26 9.99 3.21 22.74
C THR A 26 8.72 3.53 21.95
N LEU A 27 8.24 2.56 21.17
CA LEU A 27 7.06 2.73 20.32
C LEU A 27 5.94 1.79 20.77
N SER A 28 4.75 2.36 21.00
CA SER A 28 3.51 1.60 21.04
C SER A 28 3.00 1.32 19.62
N VAL A 29 2.00 0.47 19.47
CA VAL A 29 1.39 0.20 18.15
C VAL A 29 0.78 1.47 17.54
N GLU A 30 0.19 2.33 18.37
CA GLU A 30 -0.43 3.58 17.91
C GLU A 30 0.62 4.61 17.48
N ASP A 31 1.76 4.70 18.18
CA ASP A 31 2.88 5.56 17.78
C ASP A 31 3.45 5.11 16.43
N ALA A 32 3.60 3.81 16.24
CA ALA A 32 4.09 3.23 14.98
C ALA A 32 3.12 3.52 13.81
N VAL A 33 1.82 3.37 14.04
CA VAL A 33 0.77 3.70 13.05
C VAL A 33 0.80 5.19 12.68
N SER A 34 0.94 6.07 13.69
CA SER A 34 1.02 7.52 13.44
C SER A 34 2.23 7.89 12.58
N LEU A 35 3.41 7.36 12.93
CA LEU A 35 4.64 7.57 12.15
C LEU A 35 4.50 7.08 10.70
N ALA A 36 3.90 5.90 10.50
CA ALA A 36 3.71 5.36 9.17
C ALA A 36 2.72 6.20 8.35
N LYS A 37 1.64 6.69 8.94
CA LYS A 37 0.68 7.58 8.26
C LYS A 37 1.32 8.86 7.76
N GLU A 38 2.32 9.38 8.47
CA GLU A 38 3.03 10.60 8.09
C GLU A 38 4.14 10.34 7.06
N ASN A 39 4.91 9.27 7.23
CA ASN A 39 6.17 9.09 6.52
C ASN A 39 6.14 8.02 5.43
N ASN A 40 5.13 7.14 5.41
CA ASN A 40 5.08 6.03 4.46
C ASN A 40 4.87 6.52 3.02
N VAL A 41 5.75 6.09 2.12
CA VAL A 41 5.76 6.49 0.70
C VAL A 41 4.43 6.16 0.00
N SER A 42 3.78 5.05 0.35
CA SER A 42 2.50 4.66 -0.25
C SER A 42 1.37 5.63 0.12
N VAL A 43 1.34 6.12 1.38
CA VAL A 43 0.37 7.12 1.83
C VAL A 43 0.63 8.46 1.13
N GLN A 44 1.88 8.90 1.07
CA GLN A 44 2.26 10.14 0.39
C GLN A 44 1.93 10.08 -1.11
N SER A 45 2.21 8.97 -1.78
CA SER A 45 1.85 8.76 -3.19
C SER A 45 0.34 8.80 -3.43
N ALA A 46 -0.43 8.14 -2.55
CA ALA A 46 -1.89 8.17 -2.60
C ALA A 46 -2.45 9.59 -2.38
N GLN A 47 -1.83 10.37 -1.48
CA GLN A 47 -2.19 11.77 -1.25
C GLN A 47 -1.92 12.65 -2.49
N ILE A 48 -0.77 12.46 -3.16
CA ILE A 48 -0.45 13.16 -4.41
C ILE A 48 -1.48 12.82 -5.49
N THR A 49 -1.83 11.55 -5.62
CA THR A 49 -2.84 11.07 -6.59
C THR A 49 -4.22 11.67 -6.30
N LEU A 50 -4.65 11.69 -5.04
CA LEU A 50 -5.89 12.36 -4.63
C LEU A 50 -5.84 13.86 -4.94
N GLY A 51 -4.71 14.52 -4.68
CA GLY A 51 -4.48 15.92 -5.01
C GLY A 51 -4.61 16.20 -6.52
N ALA A 52 -4.13 15.29 -7.37
CA ALA A 52 -4.30 15.39 -8.82
C ALA A 52 -5.78 15.25 -9.23
N ALA A 53 -6.49 14.26 -8.69
CA ALA A 53 -7.93 14.08 -8.96
C ALA A 53 -8.76 15.28 -8.47
N LYS A 54 -8.41 15.84 -7.30
CA LYS A 54 -9.04 17.07 -6.77
C LYS A 54 -8.84 18.25 -7.71
N ARG A 55 -7.62 18.46 -8.23
CA ARG A 55 -7.35 19.53 -9.22
C ARG A 55 -8.10 19.29 -10.51
N ALA A 56 -8.11 18.06 -11.03
CA ALA A 56 -8.86 17.71 -12.24
C ALA A 56 -10.36 17.98 -12.06
N HIS A 57 -10.95 17.67 -10.91
CA HIS A 57 -12.34 17.99 -10.60
C HIS A 57 -12.56 19.50 -10.49
N ALA A 58 -11.73 20.22 -9.73
CA ALA A 58 -11.85 21.67 -9.55
C ALA A 58 -11.72 22.45 -10.87
N HIS A 59 -10.93 21.95 -11.81
CA HIS A 59 -10.72 22.56 -13.13
C HIS A 59 -11.53 21.90 -14.25
N SER A 60 -12.44 20.99 -13.95
CA SER A 60 -13.26 20.29 -14.96
C SER A 60 -14.11 21.25 -15.81
N TRP A 61 -14.47 22.43 -15.27
CA TRP A 61 -15.15 23.51 -15.98
C TRP A 61 -14.32 24.11 -17.14
N ASN A 62 -12.98 23.92 -17.17
CA ASN A 62 -12.13 24.34 -18.26
C ASN A 62 -12.52 23.70 -19.60
N SER A 63 -13.23 22.57 -19.55
CA SER A 63 -13.81 21.97 -20.77
C SER A 63 -14.80 22.86 -21.47
N ILE A 64 -15.38 23.85 -20.78
CA ILE A 64 -16.29 24.88 -21.36
C ILE A 64 -15.51 26.15 -21.71
N SER A 65 -14.25 26.27 -21.35
CA SER A 65 -13.44 27.47 -21.60
C SER A 65 -12.96 27.53 -23.05
N PRO A 66 -12.88 28.75 -23.65
CA PRO A 66 -12.23 28.92 -24.93
C PRO A 66 -10.75 28.50 -24.87
N THR A 67 -10.29 27.85 -25.92
CA THR A 67 -8.85 27.56 -26.11
C THR A 67 -8.25 28.60 -27.03
N ALA A 68 -7.07 29.10 -26.69
CA ALA A 68 -6.35 30.07 -27.53
C ALA A 68 -4.98 29.47 -27.92
N SER A 69 -4.63 29.62 -29.17
CA SER A 69 -3.33 29.19 -29.69
C SER A 69 -2.75 30.24 -30.65
N VAL A 70 -1.43 30.36 -30.65
CA VAL A 70 -0.67 31.14 -31.63
C VAL A 70 0.28 30.16 -32.32
N GLY A 71 0.28 30.17 -33.61
CA GLY A 71 1.12 29.34 -34.46
C GLY A 71 1.94 30.19 -35.42
N ALA A 72 3.14 29.75 -35.73
CA ALA A 72 3.94 30.27 -36.84
C ALA A 72 4.21 29.13 -37.81
N THR A 73 4.06 29.39 -39.09
CA THR A 73 4.33 28.41 -40.15
C THR A 73 5.31 29.01 -41.15
N ALA A 74 6.26 28.22 -41.56
CA ALA A 74 7.12 28.48 -42.69
C ALA A 74 7.06 27.25 -43.62
N SER A 75 6.83 27.47 -44.88
CA SER A 75 6.74 26.42 -45.89
C SER A 75 7.58 26.77 -47.10
N VAL A 76 8.45 25.87 -47.52
CA VAL A 76 9.23 25.95 -48.73
C VAL A 76 8.97 24.67 -49.51
N PRO A 77 8.62 24.74 -50.82
CA PRO A 77 8.49 23.52 -51.62
C PRO A 77 9.81 22.76 -51.68
N VAL A 78 9.73 21.43 -51.58
CA VAL A 78 10.94 20.56 -51.56
C VAL A 78 11.69 20.66 -52.90
N ASP A 79 10.95 20.86 -54.00
CA ASP A 79 11.55 21.02 -55.34
C ASP A 79 12.45 22.26 -55.42
N ALA A 80 12.14 23.31 -54.61
CA ALA A 80 12.99 24.48 -54.50
C ALA A 80 14.35 24.22 -53.83
N LEU A 81 14.53 23.10 -53.17
CA LEU A 81 15.78 22.71 -52.52
C LEU A 81 16.67 21.87 -53.45
N SER A 82 16.10 21.32 -54.54
CA SER A 82 16.79 20.39 -55.47
C SER A 82 17.09 20.96 -56.81
N ASP A 83 16.43 21.98 -57.28
CA ASP A 83 16.59 22.54 -58.61
C ASP A 83 17.05 23.99 -58.57
N ASN A 84 18.01 24.31 -59.43
CA ASN A 84 18.55 25.67 -59.54
C ASN A 84 17.59 26.62 -60.27
N ASP A 85 16.33 26.24 -60.45
CA ASP A 85 15.31 27.03 -61.08
C ASP A 85 14.63 27.95 -60.05
N SER A 86 14.76 29.23 -60.30
CA SER A 86 14.51 30.35 -59.40
C SER A 86 13.03 30.70 -59.14
N ASN A 87 12.09 29.80 -59.48
CA ASN A 87 10.65 30.04 -59.40
C ASN A 87 9.97 29.28 -58.28
N TYR A 88 10.45 29.40 -57.07
CA TYR A 88 9.76 28.82 -55.92
C TYR A 88 9.07 29.89 -55.07
N THR A 89 7.94 29.53 -54.47
CA THR A 89 7.21 30.39 -53.53
C THR A 89 7.40 29.86 -52.11
N ALA A 90 8.17 30.55 -51.29
CA ALA A 90 8.21 30.29 -49.86
C ALA A 90 7.12 31.11 -49.16
N SER A 91 6.47 30.51 -48.20
CA SER A 91 5.47 31.21 -47.40
C SER A 91 5.82 31.16 -45.94
N TYR A 92 5.60 32.24 -45.22
CA TYR A 92 5.57 32.27 -43.79
C TYR A 92 4.32 32.95 -43.30
N GLY A 93 3.85 32.54 -42.11
CA GLY A 93 2.66 33.13 -41.53
C GLY A 93 2.60 32.99 -40.05
N ILE A 94 1.91 33.92 -39.43
CA ILE A 94 1.55 33.86 -38.01
C ILE A 94 0.05 33.78 -37.92
N ASN A 95 -0.47 32.86 -37.12
CA ASN A 95 -1.92 32.76 -36.90
C ASN A 95 -2.21 32.71 -35.39
N ALA A 96 -3.28 33.36 -35.01
CA ALA A 96 -3.87 33.25 -33.67
C ALA A 96 -5.29 32.66 -33.82
N THR A 97 -5.61 31.68 -33.04
CA THR A 97 -6.91 31.02 -33.06
C THR A 97 -7.48 30.96 -31.66
N VAL A 98 -8.73 31.38 -31.51
CA VAL A 98 -9.53 31.20 -30.29
C VAL A 98 -10.74 30.34 -30.66
N SER A 99 -10.89 29.19 -29.98
CA SER A 99 -11.96 28.23 -30.24
C SER A 99 -12.75 27.92 -28.98
N LEU A 100 -14.06 27.93 -29.10
CA LEU A 100 -15.00 27.48 -28.07
C LEU A 100 -15.84 26.34 -28.64
N ASN A 101 -15.79 25.17 -27.99
CA ASN A 101 -16.57 24.00 -28.40
C ASN A 101 -17.56 23.63 -27.29
N LEU A 102 -18.85 23.64 -27.63
CA LEU A 102 -19.92 23.30 -26.70
C LEU A 102 -20.63 22.03 -27.18
N SER A 103 -20.74 21.04 -26.31
CA SER A 103 -21.46 19.78 -26.57
C SER A 103 -22.03 19.22 -25.28
N ALA A 104 -23.00 18.32 -25.34
CA ALA A 104 -23.56 17.66 -24.16
C ALA A 104 -22.51 16.78 -23.44
N ASN A 105 -21.45 16.33 -24.13
CA ASN A 105 -20.35 15.58 -23.54
C ASN A 105 -19.56 16.37 -22.48
N LEU A 106 -19.67 17.70 -22.47
CA LEU A 106 -19.08 18.52 -21.41
C LEU A 106 -19.64 18.14 -20.03
N TYR A 107 -20.94 17.84 -19.96
CA TYR A 107 -21.56 17.34 -18.71
C TYR A 107 -20.96 16.00 -18.28
N THR A 108 -20.81 15.03 -19.18
CA THR A 108 -20.25 13.71 -18.84
C THR A 108 -18.78 13.81 -18.46
N THR A 109 -18.01 14.71 -19.06
CA THR A 109 -16.61 15.01 -18.71
C THR A 109 -16.51 15.56 -17.29
N MET A 110 -17.32 16.57 -16.94
CA MET A 110 -17.33 17.13 -15.58
C MET A 110 -17.79 16.09 -14.54
N ASN A 111 -18.82 15.30 -14.88
CA ASN A 111 -19.30 14.24 -14.01
C ASN A 111 -18.27 13.11 -13.83
N SER A 112 -17.52 12.76 -14.88
CA SER A 112 -16.38 11.81 -14.78
C SER A 112 -15.31 12.31 -13.81
N ALA A 113 -14.95 13.59 -13.89
CA ALA A 113 -13.97 14.19 -12.98
C ALA A 113 -14.47 14.18 -11.52
N ARG A 114 -15.78 14.40 -11.29
CA ARG A 114 -16.40 14.29 -9.98
C ARG A 114 -16.34 12.86 -9.44
N ILE A 115 -16.76 11.87 -10.24
CA ILE A 115 -16.73 10.45 -9.86
C ILE A 115 -15.29 10.00 -9.56
N ALA A 116 -14.32 10.42 -10.39
CA ALA A 116 -12.91 10.11 -10.19
C ALA A 116 -12.37 10.69 -8.87
N TYR A 117 -12.77 11.91 -8.52
CA TYR A 117 -12.39 12.52 -7.24
C TYR A 117 -13.00 11.78 -6.04
N GLU A 118 -14.30 11.44 -6.08
CA GLU A 118 -14.97 10.71 -4.98
C GLU A 118 -14.38 9.29 -4.83
N SER A 119 -14.17 8.58 -5.94
CA SER A 119 -13.47 7.29 -5.94
C SER A 119 -12.03 7.43 -5.43
N GLY A 120 -11.35 8.54 -5.76
CA GLY A 120 -10.00 8.84 -5.31
C GLY A 120 -9.91 9.05 -3.80
N LYS A 121 -10.91 9.66 -3.16
CA LYS A 121 -10.99 9.75 -1.69
C LYS A 121 -11.03 8.36 -1.06
N LEU A 122 -11.93 7.50 -1.55
CA LEU A 122 -12.03 6.13 -1.07
C LEU A 122 -10.73 5.35 -1.25
N THR A 123 -10.06 5.52 -2.40
CA THR A 123 -8.77 4.88 -2.67
C THR A 123 -7.68 5.36 -1.71
N PHE A 124 -7.66 6.66 -1.40
CA PHE A 124 -6.74 7.21 -0.40
C PHE A 124 -7.00 6.62 0.99
N ASP A 125 -8.26 6.59 1.43
CA ASP A 125 -8.63 6.02 2.73
C ASP A 125 -8.25 4.52 2.81
N GLN A 126 -8.42 3.77 1.72
CA GLN A 126 -7.98 2.38 1.62
C GLN A 126 -6.45 2.24 1.70
N ALA A 127 -5.69 3.14 1.06
CA ALA A 127 -4.23 3.14 1.14
C ALA A 127 -3.75 3.38 2.58
N VAL A 128 -4.34 4.36 3.28
CA VAL A 128 -4.04 4.63 4.69
C VAL A 128 -4.36 3.42 5.57
N LYS A 129 -5.55 2.81 5.41
CA LYS A 129 -5.94 1.60 6.17
C LYS A 129 -5.06 0.39 5.85
N SER A 130 -4.63 0.23 4.60
CA SER A 130 -3.73 -0.86 4.20
C SER A 130 -2.35 -0.72 4.86
N VAL A 131 -1.80 0.50 4.92
CA VAL A 131 -0.55 0.77 5.63
C VAL A 131 -0.71 0.54 7.13
N GLU A 132 -1.80 1.02 7.73
CA GLU A 132 -2.12 0.77 9.14
C GLU A 132 -2.21 -0.73 9.45
N LEU A 133 -2.91 -1.52 8.60
CA LEU A 133 -2.98 -2.97 8.73
C LEU A 133 -1.59 -3.61 8.71
N SER A 134 -0.77 -3.23 7.73
CA SER A 134 0.59 -3.77 7.57
C SER A 134 1.46 -3.45 8.78
N VAL A 135 1.39 -2.23 9.30
CA VAL A 135 2.13 -1.79 10.49
C VAL A 135 1.69 -2.58 11.73
N ARG A 136 0.38 -2.70 11.96
CA ARG A 136 -0.14 -3.47 13.11
C ARG A 136 0.26 -4.95 13.03
N GLN A 137 0.15 -5.57 11.85
CA GLN A 137 0.55 -6.97 11.65
C GLN A 137 2.04 -7.19 11.84
N ALA A 138 2.90 -6.28 11.35
CA ALA A 138 4.34 -6.34 11.53
C ALA A 138 4.72 -6.09 13.00
N PHE A 139 4.09 -5.13 13.67
CA PHE A 139 4.32 -4.84 15.09
C PHE A 139 4.06 -6.07 15.97
N TYR A 140 2.89 -6.71 15.82
CA TYR A 140 2.57 -7.92 16.58
C TYR A 140 3.43 -9.12 16.14
N GLY A 141 3.83 -9.17 14.87
CA GLY A 141 4.81 -10.14 14.37
C GLY A 141 6.14 -10.03 15.09
N LEU A 142 6.69 -8.82 15.21
CA LEU A 142 7.94 -8.54 15.92
C LEU A 142 7.85 -8.83 17.44
N LEU A 143 6.71 -8.55 18.07
CA LEU A 143 6.48 -8.95 19.46
C LEU A 143 6.53 -10.47 19.63
N TYR A 144 5.91 -11.21 18.71
CA TYR A 144 5.97 -12.68 18.70
C TYR A 144 7.41 -13.19 18.55
N GLU A 145 8.16 -12.62 17.63
CA GLU A 145 9.56 -13.00 17.41
C GLU A 145 10.44 -12.71 18.63
N LYS A 146 10.27 -11.54 19.26
CA LYS A 146 10.97 -11.19 20.51
C LYS A 146 10.67 -12.21 21.63
N GLU A 147 9.40 -12.59 21.79
CA GLU A 147 9.01 -13.61 22.76
C GLU A 147 9.55 -14.99 22.38
N ASN A 148 9.53 -15.37 21.10
CA ASN A 148 10.10 -16.62 20.62
C ASN A 148 11.63 -16.71 20.87
N ILE A 149 12.37 -15.62 20.62
CA ILE A 149 13.80 -15.55 20.97
C ILE A 149 14.00 -15.83 22.45
N THR A 150 13.23 -15.21 23.34
CA THR A 150 13.29 -15.42 24.79
C THR A 150 13.06 -16.89 25.17
N LEU A 151 12.09 -17.56 24.50
CA LEU A 151 11.83 -18.99 24.70
C LEU A 151 13.01 -19.85 24.23
N GLN A 152 13.58 -19.53 23.07
CA GLN A 152 14.74 -20.26 22.54
C GLN A 152 15.99 -20.05 23.39
N GLU A 153 16.24 -18.85 23.89
CA GLU A 153 17.36 -18.56 24.82
C GLU A 153 17.21 -19.30 26.13
N ARG A 154 15.99 -19.35 26.69
CA ARG A 154 15.71 -20.18 27.89
C ARG A 154 15.98 -21.64 27.61
N ASN A 155 15.59 -22.18 26.48
CA ASN A 155 15.85 -23.56 26.10
C ASN A 155 17.34 -23.83 25.88
N LEU A 156 18.09 -22.89 25.32
CA LEU A 156 19.57 -22.97 25.21
C LEU A 156 20.23 -22.99 26.59
N GLU A 157 19.81 -22.14 27.51
CA GLU A 157 20.39 -22.09 28.87
C GLU A 157 20.09 -23.37 29.69
N ILE A 158 18.89 -23.93 29.52
CA ILE A 158 18.54 -25.25 30.10
C ILE A 158 19.50 -26.33 29.56
N ALA A 159 19.70 -26.38 28.24
CA ALA A 159 20.58 -27.36 27.60
C ALA A 159 22.04 -27.18 28.02
N LYS A 160 22.53 -25.96 28.17
CA LYS A 160 23.87 -25.61 28.66
C LYS A 160 24.06 -26.05 30.12
N THR A 161 23.08 -25.76 30.97
CA THR A 161 23.09 -26.19 32.38
C THR A 161 23.13 -27.69 32.49
N GLN A 162 22.35 -28.39 31.66
CA GLN A 162 22.37 -29.86 31.61
C GLN A 162 23.72 -30.43 31.17
N TYR A 163 24.34 -29.87 30.14
CA TYR A 163 25.68 -30.26 29.68
C TYR A 163 26.69 -30.07 30.81
N ASN A 164 26.70 -28.91 31.48
CA ASN A 164 27.62 -28.62 32.57
C ASN A 164 27.43 -29.58 33.75
N ASN A 165 26.20 -29.89 34.12
CA ASN A 165 25.89 -30.86 35.20
C ASN A 165 26.34 -32.29 34.84
N ASN A 166 26.15 -32.70 33.60
CA ASN A 166 26.57 -34.01 33.10
C ASN A 166 28.10 -34.12 33.08
N LEU A 167 28.79 -33.08 32.64
CA LEU A 167 30.26 -33.01 32.65
C LEU A 167 30.81 -33.11 34.08
N ALA A 168 30.19 -32.41 35.04
CA ALA A 168 30.59 -32.51 36.45
C ALA A 168 30.39 -33.92 37.02
N LYS A 169 29.28 -34.62 36.71
CA LYS A 169 29.03 -36.00 37.10
C LYS A 169 30.01 -36.99 36.45
N TYR A 170 30.36 -36.79 35.18
CA TYR A 170 31.35 -37.57 34.46
C TYR A 170 32.75 -37.46 35.13
N ASN A 171 33.18 -36.24 35.43
CA ASN A 171 34.46 -36.00 36.11
C ASN A 171 34.52 -36.66 37.51
N GLN A 172 33.34 -36.96 38.10
CA GLN A 172 33.24 -37.74 39.38
C GLN A 172 33.10 -39.24 39.13
N GLY A 173 33.19 -39.72 37.88
CA GLY A 173 33.01 -41.13 37.52
C GLY A 173 31.58 -41.66 37.67
N ARG A 174 30.56 -40.76 37.70
CA ARG A 174 29.16 -41.12 37.95
C ARG A 174 28.29 -41.15 36.68
N LEU A 175 28.84 -40.77 35.52
CA LEU A 175 28.13 -40.71 34.26
C LEU A 175 29.04 -41.21 33.12
N SER A 176 28.46 -41.75 32.07
CA SER A 176 29.20 -42.20 30.88
C SER A 176 29.62 -41.03 29.98
N GLU A 177 30.69 -41.21 29.22
CA GLU A 177 31.11 -40.21 28.19
C GLU A 177 30.04 -39.99 27.13
N ILE A 178 29.30 -41.02 26.75
CA ILE A 178 28.20 -40.94 25.76
C ILE A 178 27.11 -39.97 26.22
N ASP A 179 26.77 -39.97 27.54
CA ASP A 179 25.75 -39.05 28.09
C ASP A 179 26.23 -37.59 28.06
N VAL A 180 27.53 -37.36 28.28
CA VAL A 180 28.13 -36.00 28.17
C VAL A 180 28.12 -35.54 26.74
N LEU A 181 28.57 -36.36 25.78
CA LEU A 181 28.58 -36.04 24.36
C LEU A 181 27.16 -35.78 23.86
N SER A 182 26.17 -36.56 24.26
CA SER A 182 24.75 -36.35 23.91
C SER A 182 24.23 -35.02 24.44
N ALA A 183 24.57 -34.63 25.67
CA ALA A 183 24.20 -33.32 26.22
C ALA A 183 24.92 -32.18 25.51
N GLU A 184 26.21 -32.37 25.13
CA GLU A 184 26.97 -31.38 24.37
C GLU A 184 26.38 -31.14 22.98
N VAL A 185 26.04 -32.18 22.24
CA VAL A 185 25.39 -32.10 20.93
C VAL A 185 24.04 -31.36 21.03
N ASN A 186 23.22 -31.72 22.06
CA ASN A 186 21.96 -31.03 22.31
C ASN A 186 22.16 -29.53 22.60
N TYR A 187 23.14 -29.17 23.44
CA TYR A 187 23.46 -27.76 23.72
C TYR A 187 23.95 -27.03 22.47
N LYS A 188 24.96 -27.57 21.77
CA LYS A 188 25.56 -26.92 20.60
C LYS A 188 24.59 -26.77 19.44
N SER A 189 23.67 -27.72 19.26
CA SER A 189 22.64 -27.63 18.19
C SER A 189 21.62 -26.51 18.38
N LYS A 190 21.44 -25.98 19.58
CA LYS A 190 20.51 -24.90 19.89
C LYS A 190 21.11 -23.51 19.64
N ILE A 191 22.42 -23.36 19.62
CA ILE A 191 23.11 -22.08 19.36
C ILE A 191 22.72 -21.50 17.99
N PRO A 192 22.84 -22.24 16.88
CA PRO A 192 22.43 -21.72 15.56
C PRO A 192 20.95 -21.36 15.50
N THR A 193 20.09 -22.05 16.23
CA THR A 193 18.65 -21.77 16.28
C THR A 193 18.37 -20.40 16.89
N VAL A 194 19.03 -20.08 18.02
CA VAL A 194 18.91 -18.75 18.65
C VAL A 194 19.47 -17.65 17.75
N GLU A 195 20.65 -17.86 17.17
CA GLU A 195 21.27 -16.86 16.27
C GLU A 195 20.43 -16.64 15.01
N SER A 196 19.84 -17.70 14.43
CA SER A 196 18.91 -17.58 13.31
C SER A 196 17.66 -16.77 13.69
N ALA A 197 17.07 -17.02 14.86
CA ALA A 197 15.91 -16.28 15.36
C ALA A 197 16.23 -14.78 15.56
N ARG A 198 17.41 -14.47 16.14
CA ARG A 198 17.88 -13.09 16.30
C ARG A 198 18.07 -12.37 14.96
N THR A 199 18.67 -13.07 13.98
CA THR A 199 18.90 -12.52 12.64
C THR A 199 17.57 -12.24 11.94
N THR A 200 16.60 -13.15 12.03
CA THR A 200 15.26 -12.95 11.48
C THR A 200 14.59 -11.73 12.09
N TYR A 201 14.56 -11.65 13.43
CA TYR A 201 14.01 -10.49 14.13
C TYR A 201 14.66 -9.18 13.71
N GLN A 202 16.00 -9.15 13.55
CA GLN A 202 16.70 -7.92 13.14
C GLN A 202 16.31 -7.51 11.71
N ASN A 203 16.23 -8.47 10.77
CA ASN A 203 15.82 -8.20 9.39
C ASN A 203 14.37 -7.69 9.32
N ASP A 204 13.47 -8.28 10.10
CA ASP A 204 12.06 -7.87 10.13
C ASP A 204 11.88 -6.53 10.83
N LEU A 205 12.71 -6.25 11.88
CA LEU A 205 12.77 -4.94 12.52
C LEU A 205 13.24 -3.84 11.55
N ASP A 206 14.25 -4.13 10.73
CA ASP A 206 14.75 -3.17 9.73
C ASP A 206 13.70 -2.93 8.61
N SER A 207 13.00 -3.97 8.18
CA SER A 207 11.85 -3.85 7.26
C SER A 207 10.70 -3.04 7.87
N PHE A 208 10.46 -3.22 9.17
CA PHE A 208 9.47 -2.45 9.91
C PHE A 208 9.85 -0.97 10.01
N LYS A 209 11.11 -0.64 10.33
CA LYS A 209 11.62 0.75 10.32
C LYS A 209 11.40 1.40 8.95
N GLN A 210 11.72 0.69 7.87
CA GLN A 210 11.48 1.18 6.50
C GLN A 210 9.99 1.47 6.26
N THR A 211 9.09 0.62 6.74
CA THR A 211 7.64 0.83 6.62
C THR A 211 7.18 2.07 7.39
N LEU A 212 7.81 2.37 8.52
CA LEU A 212 7.57 3.59 9.32
C LEU A 212 8.21 4.85 8.72
N GLY A 213 9.04 4.72 7.68
CA GLY A 213 9.83 5.82 7.11
C GLY A 213 11.01 6.26 8.00
N LEU A 214 11.48 5.37 8.88
CA LEU A 214 12.64 5.58 9.73
C LEU A 214 13.93 5.11 9.05
N MET A 215 15.07 5.59 9.52
CA MET A 215 16.38 5.08 9.08
C MET A 215 16.68 3.73 9.72
N ILE A 216 17.44 2.88 9.02
CA ILE A 216 17.83 1.55 9.52
C ILE A 216 18.61 1.66 10.84
N ASP A 217 19.42 2.71 10.99
CA ASP A 217 20.25 2.95 12.17
C ASP A 217 19.46 3.45 13.40
N ASP A 218 18.19 3.85 13.23
CA ASP A 218 17.37 4.32 14.34
C ASP A 218 17.14 3.19 15.36
N LYS A 219 17.38 3.49 16.64
CA LYS A 219 17.14 2.55 17.72
C LYS A 219 15.70 2.65 18.21
N ILE A 220 14.94 1.60 17.96
CA ILE A 220 13.56 1.50 18.42
C ILE A 220 13.38 0.29 19.32
N GLU A 221 12.53 0.41 20.33
CA GLU A 221 12.07 -0.68 21.18
C GLU A 221 10.54 -0.73 21.16
N LEU A 222 9.99 -1.93 20.93
CA LEU A 222 8.55 -2.13 20.89
C LEU A 222 8.00 -2.36 22.31
N LYS A 223 6.96 -1.60 22.64
CA LYS A 223 6.25 -1.70 23.93
C LYS A 223 4.95 -2.51 23.74
N GLY A 224 4.79 -3.55 24.55
CA GLY A 224 3.59 -4.41 24.57
C GLY A 224 3.95 -5.87 24.78
N SER A 225 2.95 -6.70 24.98
CA SER A 225 3.05 -8.16 25.08
C SER A 225 1.84 -8.80 24.39
N LEU A 226 2.05 -9.98 23.80
CA LEU A 226 0.95 -10.77 23.23
C LEU A 226 0.01 -11.32 24.31
N ASP A 227 0.46 -11.43 25.56
CA ASP A 227 -0.35 -11.97 26.67
C ASP A 227 -1.54 -11.08 27.03
N GLU A 228 -1.44 -9.77 26.82
CA GLU A 228 -2.52 -8.82 27.05
C GLU A 228 -3.73 -9.06 26.12
N LEU A 229 -3.50 -9.69 24.97
CA LEU A 229 -4.50 -9.92 23.93
C LEU A 229 -5.11 -11.34 23.96
N ILE A 230 -4.74 -12.16 24.93
CA ILE A 230 -5.22 -13.56 25.04
C ILE A 230 -6.71 -13.61 25.42
N ASN A 231 -7.21 -12.63 26.20
CA ASN A 231 -8.53 -12.64 26.81
C ASN A 231 -9.59 -11.84 26.02
N LEU A 232 -9.51 -11.80 24.69
CA LEU A 232 -10.51 -11.15 23.87
C LEU A 232 -11.87 -11.85 24.00
N ASN A 233 -12.91 -11.06 24.28
CA ASN A 233 -14.29 -11.53 24.39
C ASN A 233 -14.83 -12.02 23.03
N SER A 234 -16.00 -12.70 23.07
CA SER A 234 -16.69 -13.11 21.87
C SER A 234 -17.07 -11.90 21.01
N ILE A 235 -16.70 -11.94 19.74
CA ILE A 235 -16.98 -10.86 18.78
C ILE A 235 -18.34 -11.14 18.13
N GLU A 236 -19.31 -10.25 18.36
CA GLU A 236 -20.57 -10.23 17.63
C GLU A 236 -20.60 -9.02 16.70
N LEU A 237 -20.73 -9.28 15.40
CA LEU A 237 -20.80 -8.26 14.36
C LEU A 237 -22.13 -8.38 13.60
N ASP A 238 -22.84 -7.25 13.50
CA ASP A 238 -23.99 -7.14 12.61
C ASP A 238 -23.51 -6.87 11.18
N VAL A 239 -23.37 -7.93 10.39
CA VAL A 239 -22.88 -7.90 9.00
C VAL A 239 -23.71 -6.97 8.12
N THR A 240 -24.99 -6.70 8.48
CA THR A 240 -25.88 -5.88 7.65
C THR A 240 -25.53 -4.39 7.69
N LYS A 241 -24.79 -3.95 8.71
CA LYS A 241 -24.36 -2.54 8.89
C LYS A 241 -22.98 -2.27 8.36
N LEU A 242 -22.27 -3.29 7.89
CA LEU A 242 -20.88 -3.14 7.42
C LEU A 242 -20.86 -2.67 5.97
N GLN A 243 -19.94 -1.76 5.69
CA GLN A 243 -19.72 -1.22 4.35
C GLN A 243 -18.33 -1.63 3.83
N SER A 244 -18.29 -2.67 2.99
CA SER A 244 -17.05 -3.09 2.37
C SER A 244 -16.46 -1.99 1.47
N PRO A 245 -15.21 -1.55 1.69
CA PRO A 245 -14.55 -0.62 0.78
C PRO A 245 -14.43 -1.14 -0.65
N ALA A 246 -14.26 -2.47 -0.83
CA ALA A 246 -14.20 -3.10 -2.15
C ALA A 246 -15.55 -2.99 -2.89
N VAL A 247 -16.67 -3.17 -2.18
CA VAL A 247 -18.02 -2.98 -2.75
C VAL A 247 -18.22 -1.52 -3.15
N GLN A 248 -17.86 -0.56 -2.29
CA GLN A 248 -17.96 0.87 -2.61
C GLN A 248 -17.13 1.26 -3.84
N GLN A 249 -15.90 0.73 -3.94
CA GLN A 249 -15.05 0.97 -5.10
C GLN A 249 -15.70 0.46 -6.41
N LEU A 250 -16.35 -0.69 -6.34
CA LEU A 250 -17.04 -1.26 -7.49
C LEU A 250 -18.31 -0.48 -7.82
N GLU A 251 -19.02 0.08 -6.84
CA GLU A 251 -20.15 1.00 -7.06
C GLU A 251 -19.72 2.27 -7.82
N TYR A 252 -18.54 2.84 -7.50
CA TYR A 252 -17.98 3.95 -8.27
C TYR A 252 -17.62 3.54 -9.71
N LYS A 253 -17.12 2.32 -9.93
CA LYS A 253 -16.88 1.81 -11.29
C LYS A 253 -18.16 1.68 -12.09
N VAL A 254 -19.25 1.18 -11.47
CA VAL A 254 -20.58 1.13 -12.12
C VAL A 254 -21.09 2.53 -12.45
N GLN A 255 -20.94 3.50 -11.54
CA GLN A 255 -21.31 4.90 -11.80
C GLN A 255 -20.52 5.49 -12.97
N SER A 256 -19.21 5.24 -13.03
CA SER A 256 -18.34 5.67 -14.14
C SER A 256 -18.76 5.05 -15.47
N ALA A 257 -19.08 3.75 -15.49
CA ALA A 257 -19.57 3.08 -16.70
C ALA A 257 -20.93 3.60 -17.13
N LYS A 258 -21.86 3.89 -16.21
CA LYS A 258 -23.16 4.54 -16.54
C LYS A 258 -22.95 5.92 -17.12
N ASN A 259 -22.00 6.69 -16.61
CA ASN A 259 -21.63 7.99 -17.18
C ASN A 259 -21.03 7.83 -18.59
N ALA A 260 -20.24 6.78 -18.82
CA ALA A 260 -19.71 6.47 -20.16
C ALA A 260 -20.82 6.11 -21.18
N VAL A 261 -21.89 5.42 -20.75
CA VAL A 261 -23.06 5.19 -21.63
C VAL A 261 -23.72 6.51 -22.03
N LEU A 262 -23.86 7.45 -21.08
CA LEU A 262 -24.41 8.80 -21.40
C LEU A 262 -23.47 9.54 -22.33
N ASP A 263 -22.18 9.48 -22.17
CA ASP A 263 -21.18 10.08 -23.04
C ASP A 263 -21.29 9.57 -24.48
N LYS A 264 -21.39 8.24 -24.66
CA LYS A 264 -21.60 7.62 -25.97
C LYS A 264 -22.93 8.05 -26.61
N ARG A 265 -24.01 8.15 -25.83
CA ARG A 265 -25.31 8.64 -26.31
C ARG A 265 -25.23 10.09 -26.76
N PHE A 266 -24.59 10.97 -25.96
CA PHE A 266 -24.41 12.35 -26.34
C PHE A 266 -23.54 12.47 -27.60
N SER A 267 -22.48 11.72 -27.73
CA SER A 267 -21.64 11.66 -28.93
C SER A 267 -22.40 11.17 -30.18
N ALA A 268 -23.45 10.32 -30.00
CA ALA A 268 -24.20 9.76 -31.09
C ALA A 268 -25.36 10.64 -31.55
N PHE A 269 -25.96 11.42 -30.65
CA PHE A 269 -27.24 12.11 -30.95
C PHE A 269 -27.27 13.60 -30.61
N SER A 270 -26.30 14.09 -29.82
CA SER A 270 -26.39 15.50 -29.40
C SER A 270 -25.70 16.44 -30.36
N PRO A 271 -26.28 17.66 -30.56
CA PRO A 271 -25.61 18.68 -31.32
C PRO A 271 -24.33 19.17 -30.66
N SER A 272 -23.37 19.55 -31.46
CA SER A 272 -22.19 20.30 -31.06
C SER A 272 -22.17 21.67 -31.73
N ILE A 273 -21.79 22.67 -30.96
CA ILE A 273 -21.65 24.07 -31.43
C ILE A 273 -20.20 24.46 -31.28
N SER A 274 -19.57 24.95 -32.32
CA SER A 274 -18.24 25.52 -32.26
C SER A 274 -18.21 26.95 -32.76
N ALA A 275 -17.55 27.82 -31.98
CA ALA A 275 -17.25 29.20 -32.38
C ALA A 275 -15.72 29.32 -32.46
N THR A 276 -15.24 29.75 -33.64
CA THR A 276 -13.79 29.89 -33.85
C THR A 276 -13.50 31.27 -34.41
N PHE A 277 -12.69 32.04 -33.72
CA PHE A 277 -12.08 33.27 -34.23
C PHE A 277 -10.65 32.93 -34.66
N LYS A 278 -10.34 33.22 -35.89
CA LYS A 278 -9.00 33.04 -36.45
C LYS A 278 -8.52 34.37 -37.02
N TRP A 279 -7.34 34.78 -36.61
CA TRP A 279 -6.56 35.84 -37.21
C TRP A 279 -5.31 35.23 -37.83
N ALA A 280 -4.96 35.67 -39.05
CA ALA A 280 -3.77 35.21 -39.73
C ALA A 280 -3.11 36.41 -40.45
N ASP A 281 -1.80 36.44 -40.38
CA ASP A 281 -0.93 37.31 -41.16
C ASP A 281 0.02 36.42 -41.94
N SER A 282 -0.09 36.43 -43.27
CA SER A 282 0.71 35.59 -44.14
C SER A 282 1.39 36.45 -45.19
N SER A 283 2.67 36.20 -45.36
CA SER A 283 3.47 36.81 -46.41
C SER A 283 4.07 35.73 -47.27
N TRP A 284 4.14 35.97 -48.56
CA TRP A 284 4.68 35.09 -49.57
C TRP A 284 5.95 35.66 -50.11
N TYR A 285 7.01 34.92 -50.21
CA TYR A 285 8.17 35.25 -50.98
C TYR A 285 8.14 34.47 -52.28
N ALA A 286 7.99 35.15 -53.40
CA ALA A 286 8.31 34.58 -54.69
C ALA A 286 9.80 34.64 -54.93
N GLY A 287 10.41 33.58 -55.47
CA GLY A 287 11.83 33.59 -55.78
C GLY A 287 12.20 34.66 -56.76
N TYR A 288 13.42 35.12 -56.72
CA TYR A 288 14.34 35.87 -57.54
C TYR A 288 13.88 37.07 -58.40
N ASP A 289 12.61 37.29 -58.72
CA ASP A 289 12.18 38.47 -59.50
C ASP A 289 11.82 39.71 -58.66
N GLY A 290 11.96 39.59 -57.35
CA GLY A 290 11.85 40.71 -56.40
C GLY A 290 10.42 41.23 -56.12
N THR A 291 9.40 40.61 -56.64
CA THR A 291 8.00 40.96 -56.35
C THR A 291 7.48 40.10 -55.21
N ALA A 292 7.63 40.58 -53.98
CA ALA A 292 6.94 39.99 -52.85
C ALA A 292 5.43 40.32 -52.96
N PRO A 293 4.52 39.33 -52.92
CA PRO A 293 3.11 39.61 -52.83
C PRO A 293 2.82 40.37 -51.54
N ASP A 294 1.82 41.27 -51.61
CA ASP A 294 1.39 42.05 -50.44
C ASP A 294 1.05 41.12 -49.28
N PRO A 295 1.50 41.42 -48.04
CA PRO A 295 1.13 40.63 -46.85
C PRO A 295 -0.39 40.58 -46.73
N SER A 296 -0.96 39.37 -46.70
CA SER A 296 -2.39 39.23 -46.52
C SER A 296 -2.74 39.06 -45.06
N LYS A 297 -3.49 40.00 -44.52
CA LYS A 297 -4.06 39.92 -43.18
C LYS A 297 -5.52 39.53 -43.30
N SER A 298 -5.91 38.51 -42.55
CA SER A 298 -7.27 38.05 -42.52
C SER A 298 -7.74 37.82 -41.08
N ALA A 299 -8.97 38.16 -40.83
CA ALA A 299 -9.67 37.82 -39.60
C ALA A 299 -11.01 37.19 -39.95
N SER A 300 -11.32 36.07 -39.36
CA SER A 300 -12.59 35.38 -39.59
C SER A 300 -13.19 34.91 -38.25
N LEU A 301 -14.49 35.06 -38.14
CA LEU A 301 -15.29 34.46 -37.08
C LEU A 301 -16.22 33.43 -37.74
N SER A 302 -16.08 32.18 -37.36
CA SER A 302 -16.94 31.09 -37.81
C SER A 302 -17.75 30.53 -36.66
N LEU A 303 -19.04 30.36 -36.89
CA LEU A 303 -19.95 29.64 -35.98
C LEU A 303 -20.49 28.45 -36.75
N SER A 304 -20.29 27.24 -36.20
CA SER A 304 -20.81 26.02 -36.80
C SER A 304 -21.60 25.22 -35.77
N ALA A 305 -22.69 24.62 -36.24
CA ALA A 305 -23.46 23.64 -35.47
C ALA A 305 -23.52 22.34 -36.27
N SER A 306 -23.26 21.23 -35.66
CA SER A 306 -23.34 19.93 -36.30
C SER A 306 -24.09 18.93 -35.42
N ILE A 307 -24.91 18.11 -36.07
CA ILE A 307 -25.65 16.99 -35.42
C ILE A 307 -25.23 15.74 -36.17
N PRO A 308 -24.69 14.73 -35.46
CA PRO A 308 -24.38 13.44 -36.05
C PRO A 308 -25.68 12.69 -36.37
N LEU A 309 -25.83 12.21 -37.61
CA LEU A 309 -27.02 11.46 -38.05
C LEU A 309 -26.78 9.95 -38.13
N ASP A 310 -25.53 9.53 -38.15
CA ASP A 310 -25.14 8.14 -38.21
C ASP A 310 -25.58 7.33 -36.97
N GLY A 311 -25.77 7.97 -35.81
CA GLY A 311 -26.35 7.36 -34.62
C GLY A 311 -27.79 6.85 -34.80
N VAL A 312 -28.52 7.37 -35.79
CA VAL A 312 -29.88 6.90 -36.10
C VAL A 312 -29.87 5.54 -36.82
N LEU A 313 -28.74 5.16 -37.41
CA LEU A 313 -28.61 3.94 -38.16
C LEU A 313 -28.28 2.78 -37.20
N PRO A 314 -29.11 1.69 -37.10
CA PRO A 314 -28.90 0.61 -36.13
C PRO A 314 -27.55 -0.12 -36.26
N TRP A 315 -26.96 -0.12 -37.46
CA TRP A 315 -25.67 -0.76 -37.75
C TRP A 315 -24.48 0.20 -37.67
N SER A 316 -24.67 1.38 -37.14
CA SER A 316 -23.58 2.35 -37.04
C SER A 316 -22.60 2.00 -35.93
N SER A 317 -21.32 2.33 -36.09
CA SER A 317 -20.30 2.19 -35.08
C SER A 317 -20.61 2.94 -33.78
N ARG A 318 -21.42 4.00 -33.84
CA ARG A 318 -21.87 4.76 -32.66
C ARG A 318 -22.88 3.98 -31.84
N ASN A 319 -23.83 3.28 -32.50
CA ASN A 319 -24.76 2.39 -31.78
C ASN A 319 -24.05 1.18 -31.18
N ASP A 320 -23.10 0.58 -31.88
CA ASP A 320 -22.26 -0.48 -31.37
C ASP A 320 -21.46 -0.01 -30.13
N ALA A 321 -20.91 1.21 -30.15
CA ALA A 321 -20.22 1.79 -29.00
C ALA A 321 -21.15 2.03 -27.78
N ILE A 322 -22.43 2.38 -28.01
CA ILE A 322 -23.43 2.51 -26.95
C ILE A 322 -23.74 1.13 -26.34
N ASP A 323 -23.93 0.12 -27.17
CA ASP A 323 -24.27 -1.24 -26.71
C ASP A 323 -23.09 -1.88 -25.99
N SER A 324 -21.87 -1.75 -26.48
CA SER A 324 -20.64 -2.14 -25.78
C SER A 324 -20.49 -1.46 -24.41
N ALA A 325 -20.84 -0.18 -24.31
CA ALA A 325 -20.83 0.52 -23.02
C ALA A 325 -21.91 0.00 -22.06
N LYS A 326 -23.11 -0.35 -22.57
CA LYS A 326 -24.17 -1.00 -21.76
C LYS A 326 -23.75 -2.39 -21.28
N ASP A 327 -23.08 -3.18 -22.13
CA ASP A 327 -22.56 -4.49 -21.76
C ASP A 327 -21.52 -4.38 -20.65
N THR A 328 -20.64 -3.36 -20.71
CA THR A 328 -19.70 -3.03 -19.62
C THR A 328 -20.43 -2.72 -18.31
N VAL A 329 -21.53 -1.94 -18.35
CA VAL A 329 -22.33 -1.68 -17.13
C VAL A 329 -22.90 -2.98 -16.58
N LYS A 330 -23.48 -3.83 -17.44
CA LYS A 330 -24.07 -5.11 -17.02
C LYS A 330 -23.02 -6.04 -16.40
N GLU A 331 -21.84 -6.11 -17.01
CA GLU A 331 -20.72 -6.90 -16.46
C GLU A 331 -20.32 -6.40 -15.07
N LEU A 332 -20.16 -5.10 -14.89
CA LEU A 332 -19.81 -4.51 -13.60
C LEU A 332 -20.91 -4.67 -12.54
N GLU A 333 -22.19 -4.65 -12.94
CA GLU A 333 -23.32 -4.94 -12.03
C GLU A 333 -23.32 -6.40 -11.58
N LEU A 334 -22.98 -7.35 -12.45
CA LEU A 334 -22.78 -8.76 -12.09
C LEU A 334 -21.59 -8.94 -11.14
N GLN A 335 -20.48 -8.24 -11.41
CA GLN A 335 -19.32 -8.24 -10.52
C GLN A 335 -19.67 -7.67 -9.15
N LEU A 336 -20.46 -6.58 -9.10
CA LEU A 336 -20.89 -5.95 -7.86
C LEU A 336 -21.79 -6.90 -7.01
N ASP A 337 -22.73 -7.57 -7.64
CA ASP A 337 -23.57 -8.56 -6.95
C ASP A 337 -22.74 -9.73 -6.40
N ASN A 338 -21.78 -10.23 -7.20
CA ASN A 338 -20.87 -11.28 -6.77
C ASN A 338 -19.96 -10.80 -5.61
N GLU A 339 -19.46 -9.57 -5.66
CA GLU A 339 -18.61 -9.01 -4.60
C GLU A 339 -19.38 -8.83 -3.28
N LYS A 340 -20.65 -8.41 -3.33
CA LYS A 340 -21.52 -8.35 -2.15
C LYS A 340 -21.71 -9.73 -1.51
N LYS A 341 -21.88 -10.77 -2.32
CA LYS A 341 -21.98 -12.17 -1.84
C LYS A 341 -20.65 -12.66 -1.25
N ASN A 342 -19.53 -12.36 -1.92
CA ASN A 342 -18.20 -12.70 -1.46
C ASN A 342 -17.86 -12.00 -0.14
N PHE A 343 -18.18 -10.73 0.00
CA PHE A 343 -17.99 -9.97 1.22
C PHE A 343 -18.68 -10.66 2.41
N LYS A 344 -19.99 -10.96 2.27
CA LYS A 344 -20.73 -11.68 3.32
C LYS A 344 -20.06 -13.01 3.68
N ARG A 345 -19.71 -13.82 2.68
CA ARG A 345 -19.02 -15.09 2.88
C ARG A 345 -17.68 -14.93 3.60
N THR A 346 -16.90 -13.89 3.25
CA THR A 346 -15.60 -13.62 3.85
C THR A 346 -15.75 -13.22 5.31
N VAL A 347 -16.69 -12.33 5.64
CA VAL A 347 -16.97 -11.92 7.03
C VAL A 347 -17.40 -13.14 7.86
N ASP A 348 -18.37 -13.94 7.38
CA ASP A 348 -18.84 -15.15 8.07
C ASP A 348 -17.72 -16.17 8.28
N SER A 349 -16.83 -16.34 7.30
CA SER A 349 -15.66 -17.20 7.42
C SER A 349 -14.66 -16.70 8.45
N SER A 350 -14.38 -15.39 8.44
CA SER A 350 -13.47 -14.77 9.42
C SER A 350 -13.99 -14.89 10.85
N LEU A 351 -15.30 -14.69 11.07
CA LEU A 351 -15.92 -14.88 12.38
C LEU A 351 -15.80 -16.33 12.89
N ARG A 352 -15.99 -17.32 11.98
CA ARG A 352 -15.78 -18.74 12.35
C ARG A 352 -14.32 -19.00 12.69
N SER A 353 -13.38 -18.47 11.93
CA SER A 353 -11.93 -18.62 12.20
C SER A 353 -11.52 -17.97 13.53
N ILE A 354 -12.06 -16.80 13.84
CA ILE A 354 -11.82 -16.13 15.14
C ILE A 354 -12.31 -17.01 16.29
N LYS A 355 -13.55 -17.53 16.21
CA LYS A 355 -14.10 -18.43 17.22
C LYS A 355 -13.26 -19.70 17.38
N GLN A 356 -12.83 -20.29 16.26
CA GLN A 356 -11.96 -21.46 16.27
C GLN A 356 -10.62 -21.17 16.96
N SER A 357 -9.96 -20.03 16.64
CA SER A 357 -8.70 -19.65 17.27
C SER A 357 -8.86 -19.35 18.76
N GLN A 358 -9.97 -18.72 19.19
CA GLN A 358 -10.27 -18.52 20.61
C GLN A 358 -10.39 -19.83 21.38
N GLU A 359 -11.08 -20.82 20.83
CA GLU A 359 -11.15 -22.15 21.44
C GLU A 359 -9.79 -22.87 21.42
N ALA A 360 -9.05 -22.78 20.31
CA ALA A 360 -7.72 -23.35 20.21
C ALA A 360 -6.76 -22.78 21.25
N ILE A 361 -6.81 -21.47 21.52
CA ILE A 361 -6.00 -20.81 22.56
C ILE A 361 -6.27 -21.41 23.95
N LYS A 362 -7.55 -21.64 24.31
CA LYS A 362 -7.91 -22.29 25.60
C LYS A 362 -7.28 -23.67 25.76
N TYR A 363 -7.36 -24.50 24.70
CA TYR A 363 -6.74 -25.84 24.73
C TYR A 363 -5.22 -25.78 24.74
N LYS A 364 -4.62 -24.86 23.98
CA LYS A 364 -3.16 -24.66 23.97
C LYS A 364 -2.63 -24.15 25.32
N GLN A 365 -3.37 -23.26 26.01
CA GLN A 365 -3.03 -22.84 27.38
C GLN A 365 -3.05 -24.02 28.37
N ALA A 366 -4.08 -24.89 28.27
CA ALA A 366 -4.13 -26.11 29.09
C ALA A 366 -2.98 -27.05 28.74
N ASN A 367 -2.61 -27.19 27.48
CA ASN A 367 -1.48 -28.01 27.05
C ASN A 367 -0.14 -27.47 27.56
N VAL A 368 0.08 -26.15 27.53
CA VAL A 368 1.29 -25.54 28.12
C VAL A 368 1.40 -25.86 29.61
N LYS A 369 0.31 -25.73 30.39
CA LYS A 369 0.30 -26.09 31.81
C LYS A 369 0.63 -27.55 32.05
N LEU A 370 0.11 -28.46 31.22
CA LEU A 370 0.39 -29.89 31.32
C LEU A 370 1.84 -30.21 30.93
N ALA A 371 2.34 -29.63 29.84
CA ALA A 371 3.71 -29.80 29.39
C ALA A 371 4.71 -29.26 30.41
N GLN A 372 4.44 -28.12 31.04
CA GLN A 372 5.26 -27.56 32.13
C GLN A 372 5.34 -28.52 33.30
N ARG A 373 4.20 -29.01 33.77
CA ARG A 373 4.16 -29.98 34.86
C ARG A 373 4.91 -31.28 34.54
N THR A 374 4.76 -31.77 33.30
CA THR A 374 5.47 -32.96 32.81
C THR A 374 6.97 -32.73 32.79
N TYR A 375 7.43 -31.57 32.32
CA TYR A 375 8.84 -31.21 32.35
C TYR A 375 9.39 -31.14 33.78
N ASP A 376 8.68 -30.47 34.69
CA ASP A 376 9.13 -30.33 36.11
C ASP A 376 9.27 -31.69 36.78
N MET A 377 8.26 -32.58 36.65
CA MET A 377 8.31 -33.93 37.21
C MET A 377 9.41 -34.76 36.55
N THR A 378 9.61 -34.64 35.23
CA THR A 378 10.68 -35.39 34.54
C THR A 378 12.06 -34.89 34.93
N SER A 379 12.23 -33.59 35.10
CA SER A 379 13.47 -32.97 35.58
C SER A 379 13.84 -33.45 36.98
N GLU A 380 12.86 -33.52 37.88
CA GLU A 380 13.06 -34.04 39.20
C GLU A 380 13.43 -35.54 39.19
N ALA A 381 12.74 -36.35 38.39
CA ALA A 381 13.02 -37.78 38.23
C ALA A 381 14.40 -38.05 37.61
N TYR A 382 14.82 -37.22 36.63
CA TYR A 382 16.18 -37.26 36.07
C TYR A 382 17.24 -36.93 37.12
N ASN A 383 17.03 -35.91 37.92
CA ASN A 383 17.97 -35.53 38.99
C ASN A 383 18.12 -36.62 40.06
N ARG A 384 17.05 -37.39 40.30
CA ARG A 384 17.08 -38.58 41.20
C ARG A 384 17.64 -39.85 40.53
N GLY A 385 17.96 -39.79 39.22
CA GLY A 385 18.48 -40.93 38.46
C GLY A 385 17.44 -41.98 38.05
N THR A 386 16.13 -41.68 38.15
CA THR A 386 15.03 -42.60 37.80
C THR A 386 14.53 -42.45 36.36
N LYS A 387 14.96 -41.41 35.66
CA LYS A 387 14.72 -41.16 34.24
C LYS A 387 16.02 -40.83 33.52
N ASP A 388 16.06 -41.13 32.23
CA ASP A 388 17.19 -40.85 31.34
C ASP A 388 17.18 -39.43 30.78
N LEU A 389 18.32 -39.02 30.23
CA LEU A 389 18.51 -37.71 29.60
C LEU A 389 17.57 -37.49 28.41
N LEU A 390 17.33 -38.51 27.60
CA LEU A 390 16.47 -38.41 26.41
C LEU A 390 15.03 -38.09 26.81
N THR A 391 14.51 -38.73 27.85
CA THR A 391 13.17 -38.47 28.39
C THR A 391 13.03 -37.00 28.85
N LEU A 392 14.05 -36.45 29.52
CA LEU A 392 14.08 -35.07 29.96
C LEU A 392 14.15 -34.10 28.76
N GLN A 393 14.97 -34.37 27.73
CA GLN A 393 15.08 -33.58 26.52
C GLN A 393 13.75 -33.56 25.75
N ASN A 394 13.05 -34.69 25.66
CA ASN A 394 11.75 -34.80 25.03
C ASN A 394 10.67 -34.00 25.77
N ALA A 395 10.67 -34.02 27.10
CA ALA A 395 9.75 -33.23 27.92
C ALA A 395 9.99 -31.72 27.73
N ASN A 396 11.28 -31.30 27.72
CA ASN A 396 11.65 -29.90 27.45
C ASN A 396 11.24 -29.43 26.05
N THR A 397 11.47 -30.25 25.03
CA THR A 397 11.07 -29.96 23.65
C THR A 397 9.53 -29.85 23.52
N SER A 398 8.80 -30.73 24.21
CA SER A 398 7.34 -30.69 24.25
C SER A 398 6.81 -29.42 24.89
N LEU A 399 7.43 -28.96 25.98
CA LEU A 399 7.11 -27.68 26.62
C LEU A 399 7.36 -26.50 25.68
N LEU A 400 8.56 -26.40 25.10
CA LEU A 400 8.90 -25.33 24.16
C LEU A 400 7.92 -25.28 22.99
N ASN A 401 7.61 -26.45 22.39
CA ASN A 401 6.68 -26.53 21.28
C ASN A 401 5.25 -26.09 21.67
N ALA A 402 4.80 -26.41 22.88
CA ALA A 402 3.51 -25.99 23.41
C ALA A 402 3.45 -24.47 23.59
N GLU A 403 4.50 -23.85 24.16
CA GLU A 403 4.60 -22.40 24.36
C GLU A 403 4.64 -21.65 23.03
N VAL A 404 5.50 -22.06 22.10
CA VAL A 404 5.60 -21.45 20.76
C VAL A 404 4.27 -21.58 20.00
N SER A 405 3.62 -22.76 20.09
CA SER A 405 2.32 -23.01 19.45
C SER A 405 1.21 -22.10 20.01
N LEU A 406 1.20 -21.84 21.32
CA LEU A 406 0.26 -20.92 21.95
C LEU A 406 0.47 -19.48 21.43
N LYS A 407 1.70 -18.99 21.45
CA LYS A 407 2.03 -17.62 21.00
C LYS A 407 1.72 -17.43 19.51
N SER A 408 2.00 -18.43 18.69
CA SER A 408 1.65 -18.44 17.26
C SER A 408 0.14 -18.37 17.02
N GLU A 409 -0.67 -19.07 17.85
CA GLU A 409 -2.13 -19.01 17.73
C GLU A 409 -2.68 -17.63 18.11
N VAL A 410 -2.13 -17.03 19.18
CA VAL A 410 -2.50 -15.64 19.56
C VAL A 410 -2.21 -14.66 18.43
N LEU A 411 -1.01 -14.74 17.82
CA LEU A 411 -0.67 -13.91 16.66
C LEU A 411 -1.64 -14.14 15.48
N THR A 412 -2.03 -15.41 15.23
CA THR A 412 -3.00 -15.76 14.19
C THR A 412 -4.36 -15.15 14.46
N LEU A 413 -4.86 -15.19 15.70
CA LEU A 413 -6.09 -14.55 16.12
C LEU A 413 -6.05 -13.04 15.87
N ILE A 414 -4.99 -12.36 16.32
CA ILE A 414 -4.80 -10.92 16.12
C ILE A 414 -4.83 -10.56 14.64
N LYS A 415 -4.04 -11.26 13.82
CA LYS A 415 -4.03 -11.02 12.36
C LYS A 415 -5.39 -11.25 11.71
N THR A 416 -6.14 -12.24 12.17
CA THR A 416 -7.48 -12.53 11.64
C THR A 416 -8.48 -11.42 11.99
N ILE A 417 -8.41 -10.89 13.22
CA ILE A 417 -9.23 -9.75 13.67
C ILE A 417 -8.91 -8.50 12.85
N LEU A 418 -7.63 -8.15 12.73
CA LEU A 418 -7.19 -6.99 11.94
C LEU A 418 -7.62 -7.09 10.47
N ASN A 419 -7.51 -8.28 9.86
CA ASN A 419 -7.98 -8.52 8.50
C ASN A 419 -9.51 -8.38 8.38
N LEU A 420 -10.27 -8.82 9.38
CA LEU A 420 -11.72 -8.66 9.40
C LEU A 420 -12.10 -7.17 9.51
N GLU A 421 -11.46 -6.40 10.41
CA GLU A 421 -11.68 -4.97 10.57
C GLU A 421 -11.40 -4.21 9.27
N ASN A 422 -10.29 -4.52 8.60
CA ASN A 422 -9.95 -3.93 7.29
C ASN A 422 -10.98 -4.29 6.21
N THR A 423 -11.38 -5.57 6.11
CA THR A 423 -12.35 -6.05 5.11
C THR A 423 -13.74 -5.44 5.34
N ALA A 424 -14.12 -5.30 6.59
CA ALA A 424 -15.40 -4.69 7.01
C ALA A 424 -15.39 -3.16 6.95
N GLY A 425 -14.23 -2.53 6.72
CA GLY A 425 -14.09 -1.09 6.66
C GLY A 425 -14.22 -0.36 8.00
N ILE A 426 -14.21 -1.10 9.13
CA ILE A 426 -14.30 -0.53 10.48
C ILE A 426 -12.92 -0.08 10.99
N PRO A 427 -12.85 0.81 11.99
CA PRO A 427 -11.59 1.20 12.61
C PRO A 427 -10.90 0.01 13.29
N PHE A 428 -9.57 -0.02 13.22
CA PHE A 428 -8.77 -1.03 13.91
C PHE A 428 -8.88 -0.89 15.43
N GLY A 429 -8.91 -2.03 16.15
CA GLY A 429 -9.07 -2.08 17.59
C GLY A 429 -10.53 -2.15 18.06
N THR A 430 -11.50 -1.87 17.18
CA THR A 430 -12.93 -1.90 17.55
C THR A 430 -13.39 -3.29 18.02
N LEU A 431 -12.81 -4.36 17.49
CA LEU A 431 -13.14 -5.74 17.82
C LEU A 431 -12.28 -6.33 18.95
N GLY A 432 -11.18 -5.66 19.30
CA GLY A 432 -10.24 -6.06 20.34
C GLY A 432 -10.39 -5.36 21.68
N ASP A 433 -11.11 -4.23 21.74
CA ASP A 433 -11.17 -3.31 22.89
C ASP A 433 -12.43 -3.47 23.78
N LYS A 434 -12.83 -4.71 24.11
CA LYS A 434 -13.88 -4.89 25.16
C LYS A 434 -13.56 -6.00 26.12
#